data_38f09aa7be8143d8715572d5fec12073
#
_entry.id   38f09aa7be8143d8715572d5fec12073
#
_cell.length_a   1.000
_cell.length_b   1.000
_cell.length_c   1.000
_cell.angle_alpha   90.00
_cell.angle_beta   90.00
_cell.angle_gamma   90.00
#
_symmetry.space_group_name_H-M   'P 1'
#
loop_
_entity.id
_entity.type
_entity.pdbx_description
1 polymer ?
#
loop_
_entity_poly.entity_id
_entity_poly.type
_entity_poly.pdbx_seq_one_letter_code
_entity_poly.pdbx_strand_id
1 'polypeptide(L)'
;MTDETLRKMLGEMSHVWKTESAFMSWLRGGIRRMWSKHPVRIEFMKQNRIRIPNPNKNGKAKEVWGGVCALTGELTPQTSLEVDHKKGNHSLRSIDDIQSFVESILLVTFDDLQLVSKDAHKIKSYAEKHNITFNEAKVHKEVIEICKDKQKVVDKLSGYGVECIPTTAKSRREMLTKIMLKEVDNDKQN
;
A
#
# COMPACT_ATOMS: atom_id res chain seq x y z
N MET A 1 -15.94 1.10 -26.38
CA MET A 1 -16.77 2.21 -25.88
C MET A 1 -15.89 3.44 -25.98
N THR A 2 -16.31 4.51 -26.64
CA THR A 2 -15.47 5.68 -26.85
C THR A 2 -15.65 6.69 -25.73
N ASP A 3 -14.67 7.55 -25.48
CA ASP A 3 -14.77 8.68 -24.53
C ASP A 3 -16.00 9.56 -24.83
N GLU A 4 -16.38 9.66 -26.10
CA GLU A 4 -17.57 10.39 -26.54
C GLU A 4 -18.87 9.81 -25.97
N THR A 5 -19.00 8.45 -25.98
CA THR A 5 -20.18 7.77 -25.41
C THR A 5 -20.27 7.99 -23.89
N LEU A 6 -19.13 7.98 -23.19
CA LEU A 6 -19.08 8.28 -21.77
C LEU A 6 -19.49 9.74 -21.50
N ARG A 7 -18.93 10.71 -22.23
CA ARG A 7 -19.25 12.13 -22.08
C ARG A 7 -20.73 12.41 -22.33
N LYS A 8 -21.31 11.78 -23.37
CA LYS A 8 -22.75 11.89 -23.65
C LYS A 8 -23.57 11.38 -22.46
N MET A 9 -23.28 10.18 -21.96
CA MET A 9 -23.97 9.60 -20.79
C MET A 9 -23.82 10.50 -19.56
N LEU A 10 -22.63 11.00 -19.27
CA LEU A 10 -22.39 11.90 -18.14
C LEU A 10 -23.13 13.22 -18.27
N GLY A 11 -23.28 13.77 -19.50
CA GLY A 11 -24.08 14.94 -19.77
C GLY A 11 -25.57 14.72 -19.48
N GLU A 12 -26.14 13.62 -19.99
CA GLU A 12 -27.54 13.24 -19.79
C GLU A 12 -27.84 12.90 -18.31
N MET A 13 -26.87 12.31 -17.58
CA MET A 13 -27.00 11.86 -16.21
C MET A 13 -26.25 12.76 -15.21
N SER A 14 -26.07 14.04 -15.53
CA SER A 14 -25.31 14.99 -14.70
C SER A 14 -25.88 15.20 -13.28
N HIS A 15 -27.15 14.89 -13.06
CA HIS A 15 -27.78 14.89 -11.75
C HIS A 15 -27.34 13.70 -10.87
N VAL A 16 -26.84 12.60 -11.47
CA VAL A 16 -26.30 11.42 -10.79
C VAL A 16 -24.77 11.49 -10.71
N TRP A 17 -24.13 11.74 -11.85
CA TRP A 17 -22.67 11.77 -11.99
C TRP A 17 -22.19 13.21 -12.19
N LYS A 18 -21.79 13.85 -11.09
CA LYS A 18 -21.32 15.25 -11.13
C LYS A 18 -20.04 15.42 -11.94
N THR A 19 -19.20 14.40 -12.02
CA THR A 19 -17.94 14.42 -12.74
C THR A 19 -17.58 13.03 -13.28
N GLU A 20 -16.79 12.98 -14.35
CA GLU A 20 -16.19 11.75 -14.87
C GLU A 20 -15.38 11.02 -13.80
N SER A 21 -14.59 11.77 -13.02
CA SER A 21 -13.80 11.21 -11.92
C SER A 21 -14.65 10.50 -10.88
N ALA A 22 -15.86 10.97 -10.59
CA ALA A 22 -16.77 10.29 -9.67
C ALA A 22 -17.25 8.94 -10.24
N PHE A 23 -17.61 8.90 -11.53
CA PHE A 23 -17.96 7.67 -12.22
C PHE A 23 -16.80 6.67 -12.26
N MET A 24 -15.61 7.11 -12.65
CA MET A 24 -14.41 6.26 -12.71
C MET A 24 -14.02 5.73 -11.33
N SER A 25 -14.19 6.54 -10.28
CA SER A 25 -13.94 6.12 -8.89
C SER A 25 -14.92 5.04 -8.44
N TRP A 26 -16.20 5.17 -8.78
CA TRP A 26 -17.24 4.16 -8.49
C TRP A 26 -16.95 2.85 -9.23
N LEU A 27 -16.61 2.91 -10.54
CA LEU A 27 -16.29 1.75 -11.36
C LEU A 27 -15.07 1.01 -10.82
N ARG A 28 -13.99 1.75 -10.53
CA ARG A 28 -12.77 1.21 -9.90
C ARG A 28 -13.08 0.49 -8.58
N GLY A 29 -13.90 1.12 -7.74
CA GLY A 29 -14.34 0.53 -6.48
C GLY A 29 -15.16 -0.74 -6.68
N GLY A 30 -15.98 -0.80 -7.74
CA GLY A 30 -16.75 -2.00 -8.13
C GLY A 30 -15.86 -3.17 -8.47
N ILE A 31 -14.91 -2.98 -9.40
CA ILE A 31 -13.96 -4.01 -9.84
C ILE A 31 -13.09 -4.51 -8.67
N ARG A 32 -12.58 -3.61 -7.83
CA ARG A 32 -11.80 -3.98 -6.65
C ARG A 32 -12.60 -4.75 -5.60
N ARG A 33 -13.90 -4.52 -5.49
CA ARG A 33 -14.77 -5.36 -4.62
C ARG A 33 -14.93 -6.78 -5.17
N MET A 34 -14.93 -6.97 -6.50
CA MET A 34 -14.90 -8.31 -7.10
C MET A 34 -13.63 -9.06 -6.70
N TRP A 35 -12.48 -8.39 -6.71
CA TRP A 35 -11.21 -8.95 -6.24
C TRP A 35 -11.29 -9.49 -4.81
N SER A 36 -11.98 -8.85 -3.91
CA SER A 36 -12.06 -9.30 -2.51
C SER A 36 -12.67 -10.70 -2.36
N LYS A 37 -13.52 -11.11 -3.31
CA LYS A 37 -14.19 -12.42 -3.35
C LYS A 37 -13.68 -13.31 -4.50
N HIS A 38 -12.57 -12.93 -5.14
CA HIS A 38 -12.06 -13.63 -6.31
C HIS A 38 -11.62 -15.05 -5.95
N PRO A 39 -12.07 -16.11 -6.69
CA PRO A 39 -11.74 -17.49 -6.36
C PRO A 39 -10.24 -17.77 -6.31
N VAL A 40 -9.48 -17.24 -7.28
CA VAL A 40 -8.01 -17.40 -7.32
C VAL A 40 -7.35 -16.79 -6.09
N ARG A 41 -7.78 -15.60 -5.65
CA ARG A 41 -7.30 -14.97 -4.42
C ARG A 41 -7.56 -15.81 -3.17
N ILE A 42 -8.77 -16.36 -3.06
CA ILE A 42 -9.17 -17.20 -1.92
C ILE A 42 -8.34 -18.48 -1.89
N GLU A 43 -8.19 -19.14 -3.03
CA GLU A 43 -7.43 -20.37 -3.12
C GLU A 43 -5.93 -20.13 -2.89
N PHE A 44 -5.37 -19.04 -3.42
CA PHE A 44 -3.99 -18.63 -3.16
C PHE A 44 -3.71 -18.47 -1.67
N MET A 45 -4.58 -17.75 -0.95
CA MET A 45 -4.46 -17.62 0.51
C MET A 45 -4.52 -18.98 1.20
N LYS A 46 -5.42 -19.86 0.80
CA LYS A 46 -5.61 -21.19 1.40
C LYS A 46 -4.39 -22.09 1.21
N GLN A 47 -3.78 -22.07 0.03
CA GLN A 47 -2.61 -22.89 -0.27
C GLN A 47 -1.31 -22.36 0.36
N ASN A 48 -1.18 -21.04 0.53
CA ASN A 48 0.04 -20.42 1.03
C ASN A 48 0.02 -20.09 2.53
N ARG A 49 -1.07 -20.40 3.25
CA ARG A 49 -1.10 -20.23 4.70
C ARG A 49 -0.40 -21.40 5.41
N ILE A 50 0.27 -21.08 6.50
CA ILE A 50 0.96 -22.03 7.38
C ILE A 50 0.53 -21.83 8.82
N ARG A 51 0.81 -22.82 9.69
CA ARG A 51 0.68 -22.63 11.13
C ARG A 51 1.87 -21.86 11.67
N ILE A 52 1.59 -20.78 12.41
CA ILE A 52 2.59 -19.94 13.06
C ILE A 52 2.28 -19.80 14.54
N PRO A 53 3.29 -19.53 15.39
CA PRO A 53 3.06 -19.19 16.79
C PRO A 53 2.06 -18.03 16.92
N ASN A 54 1.14 -18.13 17.86
CA ASN A 54 0.17 -17.07 18.08
C ASN A 54 0.86 -15.82 18.67
N PRO A 55 0.87 -14.68 17.98
CA PRO A 55 1.47 -13.45 18.51
C PRO A 55 0.71 -12.90 19.73
N ASN A 56 -0.57 -13.25 19.87
CA ASN A 56 -1.34 -12.89 21.04
C ASN A 56 -1.04 -13.88 22.19
N LYS A 57 -0.13 -13.48 23.07
CA LYS A 57 0.27 -14.29 24.25
C LYS A 57 -0.88 -14.61 25.21
N ASN A 58 -1.94 -13.81 25.19
CA ASN A 58 -3.14 -14.03 26.02
C ASN A 58 -4.21 -14.87 25.28
N GLY A 59 -3.94 -15.27 24.05
CA GLY A 59 -4.86 -16.09 23.25
C GLY A 59 -4.87 -17.54 23.73
N LYS A 60 -6.06 -18.19 23.69
CA LYS A 60 -6.21 -19.61 24.06
C LYS A 60 -5.45 -20.57 23.11
N ALA A 61 -5.33 -20.22 21.84
CA ALA A 61 -4.64 -21.04 20.85
C ALA A 61 -3.13 -20.76 20.87
N LYS A 62 -2.32 -21.82 20.93
CA LYS A 62 -0.85 -21.72 20.83
C LYS A 62 -0.39 -21.33 19.41
N GLU A 63 -1.14 -21.77 18.40
CA GLU A 63 -0.86 -21.50 16.99
C GLU A 63 -2.09 -20.95 16.29
N VAL A 64 -1.84 -20.12 15.29
CA VAL A 64 -2.85 -19.56 14.40
C VAL A 64 -2.46 -19.75 12.94
N TRP A 65 -3.42 -19.63 12.02
CA TRP A 65 -3.09 -19.52 10.61
C TRP A 65 -2.40 -18.19 10.32
N GLY A 66 -1.37 -18.24 9.52
CA GLY A 66 -0.58 -17.09 9.08
C GLY A 66 0.18 -17.40 7.79
N GLY A 67 1.20 -16.62 7.49
CA GLY A 67 2.08 -16.82 6.36
C GLY A 67 3.29 -15.91 6.44
N VAL A 68 4.21 -16.07 5.48
CA VAL A 68 5.38 -15.21 5.35
C VAL A 68 5.01 -14.02 4.48
N CYS A 69 5.26 -12.80 4.97
CA CYS A 69 5.13 -11.59 4.16
C CYS A 69 6.25 -11.54 3.11
N ALA A 70 5.88 -11.54 1.83
CA ALA A 70 6.85 -11.55 0.73
C ALA A 70 7.76 -10.30 0.67
N LEU A 71 7.33 -9.19 1.27
CA LEU A 71 8.07 -7.93 1.26
C LEU A 71 9.02 -7.76 2.46
N THR A 72 8.72 -8.42 3.59
CA THR A 72 9.51 -8.26 4.82
C THR A 72 10.14 -9.56 5.31
N GLY A 73 9.72 -10.71 4.81
CA GLY A 73 10.14 -12.02 5.29
C GLY A 73 9.54 -12.42 6.66
N GLU A 74 8.71 -11.57 7.27
CA GLU A 74 8.18 -11.80 8.61
C GLU A 74 6.98 -12.73 8.62
N LEU A 75 6.89 -13.58 9.65
CA LEU A 75 5.71 -14.38 9.95
C LEU A 75 4.57 -13.46 10.41
N THR A 76 3.45 -13.51 9.70
CA THR A 76 2.31 -12.61 9.92
C THR A 76 1.03 -13.42 10.06
N PRO A 77 0.19 -13.17 11.09
CA PRO A 77 -1.12 -13.83 11.23
C PRO A 77 -2.02 -13.56 10.03
N GLN A 78 -2.85 -14.54 9.65
CA GLN A 78 -3.76 -14.44 8.50
C GLN A 78 -4.69 -13.22 8.59
N THR A 79 -5.09 -12.81 9.80
CA THR A 79 -5.92 -11.61 10.02
C THR A 79 -5.23 -10.31 9.62
N SER A 80 -3.89 -10.32 9.57
CA SER A 80 -3.04 -9.20 9.19
C SER A 80 -2.36 -9.40 7.83
N LEU A 81 -2.66 -10.50 7.12
CA LEU A 81 -2.18 -10.78 5.77
C LEU A 81 -3.22 -10.37 4.72
N GLU A 82 -2.72 -10.00 3.56
CA GLU A 82 -3.48 -9.74 2.34
C GLU A 82 -2.83 -10.48 1.16
N VAL A 83 -3.66 -10.90 0.20
CA VAL A 83 -3.18 -11.35 -1.11
C VAL A 83 -3.11 -10.13 -2.00
N ASP A 84 -1.93 -9.84 -2.48
CA ASP A 84 -1.60 -8.68 -3.28
C ASP A 84 -1.04 -9.09 -4.65
N HIS A 85 -1.21 -8.23 -5.66
CA HIS A 85 -0.58 -8.40 -6.95
C HIS A 85 0.91 -8.02 -6.87
N LYS A 86 1.80 -8.86 -7.38
CA LYS A 86 3.25 -8.54 -7.43
C LYS A 86 3.50 -7.25 -8.19
N LYS A 87 2.85 -7.11 -9.36
CA LYS A 87 2.83 -5.86 -10.13
C LYS A 87 1.66 -5.01 -9.66
N GLY A 88 1.93 -3.85 -9.15
CA GLY A 88 0.94 -2.86 -8.72
C GLY A 88 0.76 -1.75 -9.78
N ASN A 89 0.27 -0.61 -9.32
CA ASN A 89 0.07 0.59 -10.12
C ASN A 89 -0.95 0.45 -11.27
N HIS A 90 -1.95 -0.42 -11.08
CA HIS A 90 -3.08 -0.50 -12.01
C HIS A 90 -3.98 0.71 -11.81
N SER A 91 -4.04 1.60 -12.80
CA SER A 91 -4.86 2.80 -12.73
C SER A 91 -6.00 2.72 -13.75
N LEU A 92 -7.17 3.17 -13.35
CA LEU A 92 -8.33 3.38 -14.20
C LEU A 92 -8.57 4.90 -14.25
N ARG A 93 -8.05 5.57 -15.26
CA ARG A 93 -8.12 7.05 -15.42
C ARG A 93 -9.12 7.43 -16.48
N SER A 94 -9.23 6.64 -17.54
CA SER A 94 -10.13 6.82 -18.67
C SER A 94 -10.94 5.55 -18.94
N ILE A 95 -11.94 5.67 -19.83
CA ILE A 95 -12.74 4.50 -20.22
C ILE A 95 -11.91 3.48 -21.03
N ASP A 96 -10.88 3.94 -21.72
CA ASP A 96 -9.99 3.08 -22.50
C ASP A 96 -9.09 2.19 -21.62
N ASP A 97 -8.91 2.59 -20.35
CA ASP A 97 -8.15 1.79 -19.37
C ASP A 97 -8.95 0.59 -18.82
N ILE A 98 -10.27 0.50 -19.10
CA ILE A 98 -11.14 -0.50 -18.45
C ILE A 98 -10.67 -1.92 -18.71
N GLN A 99 -10.38 -2.25 -19.96
CA GLN A 99 -9.95 -3.60 -20.33
C GLN A 99 -8.66 -3.97 -19.60
N SER A 100 -7.62 -3.17 -19.74
CA SER A 100 -6.32 -3.42 -19.10
C SER A 100 -6.40 -3.43 -17.57
N PHE A 101 -7.26 -2.59 -17.00
CA PHE A 101 -7.51 -2.59 -15.56
C PHE A 101 -8.22 -3.86 -15.09
N VAL A 102 -9.25 -4.33 -15.81
CA VAL A 102 -9.95 -5.59 -15.50
C VAL A 102 -8.99 -6.78 -15.61
N GLU A 103 -8.23 -6.86 -16.71
CA GLU A 103 -7.23 -7.91 -16.94
C GLU A 103 -6.22 -7.94 -15.80
N SER A 104 -5.66 -6.80 -15.43
CA SER A 104 -4.63 -6.70 -14.39
C SER A 104 -5.13 -7.01 -12.97
N ILE A 105 -6.42 -6.87 -12.70
CA ILE A 105 -6.99 -7.13 -11.38
C ILE A 105 -7.63 -8.53 -11.31
N LEU A 106 -8.29 -9.00 -12.37
CA LEU A 106 -9.12 -10.20 -12.33
C LEU A 106 -8.57 -11.38 -13.15
N LEU A 107 -7.81 -11.14 -14.24
CA LEU A 107 -7.26 -12.22 -15.06
C LEU A 107 -5.84 -12.58 -14.60
N VAL A 108 -5.74 -13.13 -13.41
CA VAL A 108 -4.47 -13.39 -12.72
C VAL A 108 -4.30 -14.86 -12.39
N THR A 109 -3.06 -15.30 -12.34
CA THR A 109 -2.62 -16.62 -11.88
C THR A 109 -1.94 -16.52 -10.52
N PHE A 110 -1.54 -17.65 -9.94
CA PHE A 110 -0.77 -17.65 -8.68
C PHE A 110 0.60 -16.98 -8.83
N ASP A 111 1.19 -16.98 -10.02
CA ASP A 111 2.48 -16.35 -10.29
C ASP A 111 2.42 -14.83 -10.19
N ASP A 112 1.23 -14.25 -10.36
CA ASP A 112 1.01 -12.80 -10.26
C ASP A 112 0.80 -12.34 -8.81
N LEU A 113 0.64 -13.28 -7.86
CA LEU A 113 0.20 -13.01 -6.51
C LEU A 113 1.28 -13.23 -5.47
N GLN A 114 1.14 -12.55 -4.35
CA GLN A 114 1.99 -12.69 -3.17
C GLN A 114 1.19 -12.47 -1.88
N LEU A 115 1.68 -13.05 -0.76
CA LEU A 115 1.18 -12.70 0.57
C LEU A 115 1.97 -11.51 1.12
N VAL A 116 1.27 -10.49 1.59
CA VAL A 116 1.89 -9.33 2.22
C VAL A 116 1.18 -8.98 3.52
N SER A 117 1.91 -8.46 4.50
CA SER A 117 1.26 -7.87 5.67
C SER A 117 0.55 -6.58 5.26
N LYS A 118 -0.55 -6.25 5.96
CA LYS A 118 -1.31 -5.00 5.72
C LYS A 118 -0.42 -3.76 5.80
N ASP A 119 0.58 -3.77 6.68
CA ASP A 119 1.47 -2.64 6.85
C ASP A 119 2.50 -2.57 5.72
N ALA A 120 3.10 -3.70 5.32
CA ALA A 120 3.96 -3.75 4.14
C ALA A 120 3.21 -3.36 2.85
N HIS A 121 1.93 -3.76 2.71
CA HIS A 121 1.09 -3.37 1.57
C HIS A 121 0.86 -1.85 1.52
N LYS A 122 0.63 -1.20 2.68
CA LYS A 122 0.53 0.27 2.75
C LYS A 122 1.84 0.97 2.35
N ILE A 123 3.00 0.38 2.68
CA ILE A 123 4.32 0.90 2.28
C ILE A 123 4.50 0.71 0.77
N LYS A 124 4.22 -0.49 0.23
CA LYS A 124 4.29 -0.77 -1.21
C LYS A 124 3.41 0.18 -2.01
N SER A 125 2.14 0.35 -1.62
CA SER A 125 1.22 1.27 -2.30
C SER A 125 1.71 2.73 -2.26
N TYR A 126 2.39 3.13 -1.19
CA TYR A 126 3.00 4.45 -1.10
C TYR A 126 4.22 4.55 -2.04
N ALA A 127 5.07 3.53 -2.08
CA ALA A 127 6.22 3.45 -2.98
C ALA A 127 5.80 3.58 -4.44
N GLU A 128 4.82 2.79 -4.88
CA GLU A 128 4.25 2.82 -6.22
C GLU A 128 3.66 4.20 -6.58
N LYS A 129 2.89 4.79 -5.67
CA LYS A 129 2.29 6.11 -5.86
C LYS A 129 3.32 7.22 -6.07
N HIS A 130 4.45 7.14 -5.38
CA HIS A 130 5.49 8.18 -5.38
C HIS A 130 6.68 7.83 -6.27
N ASN A 131 6.66 6.67 -6.93
CA ASN A 131 7.74 6.14 -7.77
C ASN A 131 9.09 6.12 -7.03
N ILE A 132 9.10 5.58 -5.82
CA ILE A 132 10.25 5.39 -4.95
C ILE A 132 10.38 3.93 -4.54
N THR A 133 11.54 3.54 -4.02
CA THR A 133 11.76 2.17 -3.53
C THR A 133 10.93 1.85 -2.28
N PHE A 134 10.77 0.56 -1.98
CA PHE A 134 10.07 0.12 -0.77
C PHE A 134 10.74 0.64 0.52
N ASN A 135 12.08 0.65 0.55
CA ASN A 135 12.84 1.13 1.71
C ASN A 135 12.70 2.64 1.90
N GLU A 136 12.76 3.42 0.83
CA GLU A 136 12.49 4.86 0.89
C GLU A 136 11.06 5.14 1.37
N ALA A 137 10.08 4.37 0.85
CA ALA A 137 8.69 4.48 1.27
C ALA A 137 8.50 4.15 2.76
N LYS A 138 9.24 3.16 3.28
CA LYS A 138 9.26 2.81 4.71
C LYS A 138 9.73 3.99 5.55
N VAL A 139 10.86 4.60 5.18
CA VAL A 139 11.37 5.82 5.83
C VAL A 139 10.36 6.96 5.77
N HIS A 140 9.79 7.23 4.59
CA HIS A 140 8.79 8.29 4.45
C HIS A 140 7.58 8.07 5.35
N LYS A 141 7.09 6.82 5.47
CA LYS A 141 5.97 6.49 6.36
C LYS A 141 6.32 6.65 7.82
N GLU A 142 7.53 6.25 8.23
CA GLU A 142 8.02 6.45 9.59
C GLU A 142 8.13 7.94 9.94
N VAL A 143 8.72 8.73 9.05
CA VAL A 143 8.81 10.19 9.21
C VAL A 143 7.42 10.83 9.32
N ILE A 144 6.45 10.39 8.49
CA ILE A 144 5.07 10.89 8.58
C ILE A 144 4.48 10.60 9.97
N GLU A 145 4.74 9.42 10.53
CA GLU A 145 4.23 9.04 11.86
C GLU A 145 4.89 9.85 12.98
N ILE A 146 6.22 10.01 12.93
CA ILE A 146 6.97 10.85 13.89
C ILE A 146 6.48 12.28 13.82
N CYS A 147 6.23 12.82 12.62
CA CYS A 147 5.80 14.21 12.40
C CYS A 147 4.40 14.54 12.91
N LYS A 148 3.61 13.55 13.35
CA LYS A 148 2.34 13.81 14.04
C LYS A 148 2.53 14.47 15.39
N ASP A 149 3.70 14.29 15.99
CA ASP A 149 4.09 14.87 17.27
C ASP A 149 5.34 15.74 17.10
N LYS A 150 5.18 17.05 17.39
CA LYS A 150 6.28 18.01 17.25
C LYS A 150 7.47 17.65 18.16
N GLN A 151 7.20 17.21 19.40
CA GLN A 151 8.27 16.91 20.35
C GLN A 151 9.08 15.71 19.88
N LYS A 152 8.42 14.64 19.39
CA LYS A 152 9.12 13.46 18.84
C LYS A 152 10.05 13.80 17.68
N VAL A 153 9.65 14.76 16.82
CA VAL A 153 10.52 15.22 15.71
C VAL A 153 11.77 15.92 16.25
N VAL A 154 11.57 16.80 17.23
CA VAL A 154 12.69 17.55 17.86
C VAL A 154 13.64 16.58 18.55
N ASP A 155 13.12 15.66 19.36
CA ASP A 155 13.93 14.66 20.08
C ASP A 155 14.71 13.77 19.11
N LYS A 156 14.07 13.32 18.02
CA LYS A 156 14.71 12.50 17.01
C LYS A 156 15.83 13.24 16.28
N LEU A 157 15.60 14.52 15.88
CA LEU A 157 16.63 15.36 15.25
C LEU A 157 17.80 15.65 16.20
N SER A 158 17.52 15.95 17.47
CA SER A 158 18.56 16.12 18.49
C SER A 158 19.38 14.83 18.68
N GLY A 159 18.73 13.68 18.69
CA GLY A 159 19.40 12.37 18.76
C GLY A 159 20.33 12.10 17.58
N TYR A 160 20.08 12.69 16.43
CA TYR A 160 20.97 12.70 15.27
C TYR A 160 22.07 13.79 15.33
N GLY A 161 22.22 14.51 16.43
CA GLY A 161 23.24 15.55 16.60
C GLY A 161 22.92 16.85 15.84
N VAL A 162 21.66 17.10 15.49
CA VAL A 162 21.27 18.36 14.84
C VAL A 162 21.20 19.48 15.90
N GLU A 163 22.19 20.37 15.89
CA GLU A 163 22.27 21.50 16.84
C GLU A 163 21.21 22.58 16.53
N CYS A 164 21.01 22.90 15.27
CA CYS A 164 20.05 23.90 14.81
C CYS A 164 18.81 23.27 14.18
N ILE A 165 17.77 23.06 15.00
CA ILE A 165 16.53 22.45 14.55
C ILE A 165 15.65 23.49 13.85
N PRO A 166 15.17 23.21 12.60
CA PRO A 166 14.35 24.15 11.87
C PRO A 166 13.03 24.49 12.59
N THR A 167 12.61 25.74 12.46
CA THR A 167 11.39 26.24 13.12
C THR A 167 10.10 25.75 12.50
N THR A 168 10.08 25.51 11.16
CA THR A 168 8.87 25.11 10.45
C THR A 168 8.70 23.58 10.48
N ALA A 169 7.46 23.10 10.52
CA ALA A 169 7.14 21.68 10.46
C ALA A 169 7.63 21.04 9.14
N LYS A 170 7.53 21.77 8.02
CA LYS A 170 7.98 21.32 6.70
C LYS A 170 9.49 21.08 6.70
N SER A 171 10.29 22.07 7.12
CA SER A 171 11.75 21.94 7.11
C SER A 171 12.25 20.87 8.09
N ARG A 172 11.61 20.71 9.26
CA ARG A 172 11.92 19.58 10.16
C ARG A 172 11.67 18.24 9.51
N ARG A 173 10.54 18.08 8.85
CA ARG A 173 10.20 16.83 8.12
C ARG A 173 11.19 16.54 7.00
N GLU A 174 11.53 17.52 6.18
CA GLU A 174 12.51 17.39 5.10
C GLU A 174 13.88 16.99 5.63
N MET A 175 14.34 17.64 6.71
CA MET A 175 15.62 17.33 7.35
C MET A 175 15.64 15.90 7.91
N LEU A 176 14.61 15.49 8.65
CA LEU A 176 14.49 14.16 9.22
C LEU A 176 14.47 13.09 8.13
N THR A 177 13.69 13.32 7.06
CA THR A 177 13.64 12.42 5.90
C THR A 177 15.03 12.23 5.29
N LYS A 178 15.76 13.34 5.07
CA LYS A 178 17.10 13.30 4.48
C LYS A 178 18.11 12.52 5.32
N ILE A 179 18.05 12.67 6.66
CA ILE A 179 18.94 11.96 7.57
C ILE A 179 18.63 10.46 7.55
N MET A 180 17.37 10.09 7.72
CA MET A 180 16.95 8.68 7.77
C MET A 180 17.16 7.94 6.44
N LEU A 181 17.02 8.61 5.30
CA LEU A 181 17.34 8.01 3.99
C LEU A 181 18.83 7.71 3.85
N LYS A 182 19.71 8.58 4.34
CA LYS A 182 21.16 8.32 4.32
C LYS A 182 21.57 7.12 5.16
N GLU A 183 20.90 6.88 6.31
CA GLU A 183 21.14 5.67 7.12
C GLU A 183 20.83 4.40 6.33
N VAL A 184 19.68 4.36 5.66
CA VAL A 184 19.27 3.20 4.84
C VAL A 184 20.25 2.94 3.68
N ASP A 185 20.84 3.97 3.10
CA ASP A 185 21.79 3.81 2.01
C ASP A 185 23.17 3.32 2.53
N ASN A 186 23.58 3.76 3.71
CA ASN A 186 24.81 3.29 4.36
C ASN A 186 24.71 1.81 4.78
N ASP A 187 23.55 1.38 5.29
CA ASP A 187 23.31 -0.02 5.68
C ASP A 187 23.35 -1.01 4.49
N LYS A 188 23.18 -0.53 3.25
CA LYS A 188 23.30 -1.35 2.04
C LYS A 188 24.73 -1.53 1.55
N GLN A 189 25.68 -0.72 2.04
CA GLN A 189 27.09 -0.75 1.62
C GLN A 189 27.99 -1.56 2.57
N ASN A 190 27.46 -1.96 3.70
CA ASN A 190 28.09 -2.85 4.70
C ASN A 190 27.47 -4.26 4.64
#